data_0c1f848c4fc8fe474a41da82ffa6a922
#
_entry.id   0c1f848c4fc8fe474a41da82ffa6a922
#
_cell.length_a   1.000
_cell.length_b   1.000
_cell.length_c   1.000
_cell.angle_alpha   90.00
_cell.angle_beta   90.00
_cell.angle_gamma   90.00
#
_symmetry.space_group_name_H-M   'P 1'
#
loop_
_entity.id
_entity.type
_entity.pdbx_description
1 polymer ?
#
loop_
_entity_poly.entity_id
_entity_poly.type
_entity_poly.pdbx_seq_one_letter_code
_entity_poly.pdbx_strand_id
1 'polypeptide(L)'
;MAERMNYSSDVEVVLTAKDGSDFLEQMKQLHHSRHPAVVLMDIEMPAMNGIETVHTGKLLYPSIHFLMLTVFDDEDKIFEAIKAGASGYLLKDEKVAAIIDCIRQLIELGGAPMSPHIARRALDMLIGKSLTTKKVTLADKNNHRLSERETEVLKLTVDGYDYKAVAEKLFLSVHTVRKHIANIYQKLHVTSKAQAIKIATKNNLI
;
A
#
# COMPACT_ATOMS: atom_id res chain seq x y z
N MET A 1 -12.34 -8.43 10.02
CA MET A 1 -13.01 -7.65 8.96
C MET A 1 -14.19 -8.42 8.38
N ALA A 2 -14.00 -9.58 7.79
CA ALA A 2 -15.04 -10.40 7.17
C ALA A 2 -16.27 -10.65 8.08
N GLU A 3 -16.07 -11.08 9.33
CA GLU A 3 -17.17 -11.26 10.29
C GLU A 3 -18.00 -9.99 10.48
N ARG A 4 -17.35 -8.82 10.55
CA ARG A 4 -18.05 -7.54 10.71
C ARG A 4 -18.86 -7.13 9.49
N MET A 5 -18.42 -7.53 8.29
CA MET A 5 -19.15 -7.26 7.05
C MET A 5 -20.38 -8.14 6.90
N ASN A 6 -20.33 -9.39 7.38
CA ASN A 6 -21.47 -10.29 7.37
C ASN A 6 -22.64 -9.86 8.27
N TYR A 7 -22.46 -8.88 9.16
CA TYR A 7 -23.58 -8.27 9.90
C TYR A 7 -24.38 -7.24 9.07
N SER A 8 -23.90 -6.86 7.89
CA SER A 8 -24.65 -6.00 6.97
C SER A 8 -25.49 -6.87 6.04
N SER A 9 -26.74 -6.49 5.82
CA SER A 9 -27.60 -7.10 4.80
C SER A 9 -27.21 -6.78 3.36
N ASP A 10 -26.30 -5.82 3.16
CA ASP A 10 -25.96 -5.26 1.85
C ASP A 10 -24.84 -6.01 1.14
N VAL A 11 -24.04 -6.79 1.87
CA VAL A 11 -22.92 -7.54 1.34
C VAL A 11 -22.86 -8.96 1.90
N GLU A 12 -22.48 -9.90 1.05
CA GLU A 12 -22.20 -11.29 1.41
C GLU A 12 -20.72 -11.58 1.19
N VAL A 13 -20.03 -12.09 2.20
CA VAL A 13 -18.65 -12.55 2.06
C VAL A 13 -18.63 -13.97 1.54
N VAL A 14 -18.35 -14.16 0.25
CA VAL A 14 -18.39 -15.46 -0.42
C VAL A 14 -17.12 -16.29 -0.25
N LEU A 15 -15.98 -15.65 0.05
CA LEU A 15 -14.73 -16.34 0.36
C LEU A 15 -13.81 -15.45 1.21
N THR A 16 -12.88 -16.08 1.91
CA THR A 16 -11.74 -15.41 2.58
C THR A 16 -10.46 -16.17 2.26
N ALA A 17 -9.40 -15.45 1.98
CA ALA A 17 -8.09 -16.01 1.67
C ALA A 17 -7.02 -15.41 2.58
N LYS A 18 -5.97 -16.18 2.88
CA LYS A 18 -4.85 -15.77 3.73
C LYS A 18 -3.80 -14.96 2.98
N ASP A 19 -3.69 -15.17 1.67
CA ASP A 19 -2.75 -14.49 0.76
C ASP A 19 -3.24 -14.58 -0.70
N GLY A 20 -2.48 -13.97 -1.63
CA GLY A 20 -2.84 -13.94 -3.04
C GLY A 20 -2.84 -15.31 -3.71
N SER A 21 -1.93 -16.19 -3.35
CA SER A 21 -1.86 -17.53 -3.91
C SER A 21 -3.09 -18.36 -3.51
N ASP A 22 -3.45 -18.31 -2.23
CA ASP A 22 -4.64 -18.96 -1.68
C ASP A 22 -5.91 -18.41 -2.34
N PHE A 23 -6.00 -17.08 -2.52
CA PHE A 23 -7.11 -16.44 -3.25
C PHE A 23 -7.27 -17.00 -4.66
N LEU A 24 -6.18 -17.02 -5.45
CA LEU A 24 -6.24 -17.49 -6.82
C LEU A 24 -6.58 -18.99 -6.91
N GLU A 25 -6.14 -19.80 -5.94
CA GLU A 25 -6.49 -21.21 -5.87
C GLU A 25 -7.97 -21.44 -5.57
N GLN A 26 -8.51 -20.75 -4.56
CA GLN A 26 -9.93 -20.82 -4.22
C GLN A 26 -10.81 -20.35 -5.38
N MET A 27 -10.41 -19.29 -6.10
CA MET A 27 -11.14 -18.78 -7.25
C MET A 27 -11.23 -19.79 -8.41
N LYS A 28 -10.20 -20.62 -8.62
CA LYS A 28 -10.26 -21.72 -9.64
C LYS A 28 -11.29 -22.80 -9.30
N GLN A 29 -11.51 -23.02 -8.01
CA GLN A 29 -12.45 -24.03 -7.52
C GLN A 29 -13.88 -23.49 -7.44
N LEU A 30 -14.05 -22.17 -7.41
CA LEU A 30 -15.37 -21.55 -7.26
C LEU A 30 -16.10 -21.52 -8.61
N HIS A 31 -17.37 -21.92 -8.61
CA HIS A 31 -18.20 -21.79 -9.80
C HIS A 31 -18.37 -20.32 -10.21
N HIS A 32 -18.38 -20.02 -11.51
CA HIS A 32 -18.43 -18.64 -12.02
C HIS A 32 -19.58 -17.79 -11.47
N SER A 33 -20.76 -18.41 -11.25
CA SER A 33 -21.92 -17.71 -10.67
C SER A 33 -21.72 -17.27 -9.21
N ARG A 34 -20.70 -17.76 -8.56
CA ARG A 34 -20.33 -17.42 -7.17
C ARG A 34 -19.08 -16.58 -7.06
N HIS A 35 -18.53 -16.13 -8.18
CA HIS A 35 -17.39 -15.22 -8.15
C HIS A 35 -17.79 -13.91 -7.46
N PRO A 36 -16.93 -13.36 -6.59
CA PRO A 36 -17.21 -12.08 -5.95
C PRO A 36 -17.22 -10.95 -6.98
N ALA A 37 -18.12 -9.98 -6.84
CA ALA A 37 -18.09 -8.77 -7.64
C ALA A 37 -16.94 -7.84 -7.22
N VAL A 38 -16.62 -7.83 -5.92
CA VAL A 38 -15.56 -7.02 -5.33
C VAL A 38 -14.68 -7.86 -4.43
N VAL A 39 -13.37 -7.66 -4.52
CA VAL A 39 -12.36 -8.27 -3.63
C VAL A 39 -11.69 -7.16 -2.82
N LEU A 40 -11.76 -7.26 -1.50
CA LEU A 40 -10.96 -6.41 -0.62
C LEU A 40 -9.57 -7.03 -0.48
N MET A 41 -8.55 -6.32 -0.93
CA MET A 41 -7.20 -6.83 -1.05
C MET A 41 -6.21 -6.07 -0.19
N ASP A 42 -5.58 -6.76 0.76
CA ASP A 42 -4.43 -6.17 1.48
C ASP A 42 -3.19 -6.16 0.58
N ILE A 43 -2.34 -5.16 0.74
CA ILE A 43 -1.06 -5.11 0.03
C ILE A 43 -0.08 -6.11 0.65
N GLU A 44 0.07 -6.10 1.96
CA GLU A 44 1.07 -6.94 2.63
C GLU A 44 0.45 -8.26 3.07
N MET A 45 0.75 -9.28 2.30
CA MET A 45 0.38 -10.66 2.58
C MET A 45 1.62 -11.56 2.41
N PRO A 46 1.68 -12.71 3.15
CA PRO A 46 2.72 -13.70 2.92
C PRO A 46 2.62 -14.29 1.51
N ALA A 47 3.67 -14.94 1.04
CA ALA A 47 3.78 -15.61 -0.26
C ALA A 47 3.57 -14.68 -1.46
N MET A 48 2.32 -14.35 -1.83
CA MET A 48 1.97 -13.47 -2.93
C MET A 48 1.30 -12.20 -2.39
N ASN A 49 1.88 -11.03 -2.65
CA ASN A 49 1.36 -9.75 -2.17
C ASN A 49 0.09 -9.29 -2.94
N GLY A 50 -0.60 -8.28 -2.41
CA GLY A 50 -1.86 -7.82 -2.98
C GLY A 50 -1.73 -7.20 -4.36
N ILE A 51 -0.64 -6.50 -4.65
CA ILE A 51 -0.43 -5.84 -5.95
C ILE A 51 -0.22 -6.90 -7.05
N GLU A 52 0.62 -7.90 -6.79
CA GLU A 52 0.81 -9.05 -7.67
C GLU A 52 -0.49 -9.82 -7.88
N THR A 53 -1.28 -9.98 -6.81
CA THR A 53 -2.58 -10.65 -6.86
C THR A 53 -3.57 -9.89 -7.72
N VAL A 54 -3.65 -8.56 -7.59
CA VAL A 54 -4.51 -7.72 -8.42
C VAL A 54 -4.12 -7.81 -9.88
N HIS A 55 -2.83 -7.70 -10.19
CA HIS A 55 -2.33 -7.83 -11.57
C HIS A 55 -2.75 -9.16 -12.20
N THR A 56 -2.49 -10.27 -11.51
CA THR A 56 -2.85 -11.62 -11.99
C THR A 56 -4.37 -11.80 -12.03
N GLY A 57 -5.07 -11.37 -11.00
CA GLY A 57 -6.52 -11.46 -10.87
C GLY A 57 -7.26 -10.69 -11.95
N LYS A 58 -6.79 -9.50 -12.33
CA LYS A 58 -7.38 -8.71 -13.43
C LYS A 58 -7.22 -9.38 -14.80
N LEU A 59 -6.14 -10.09 -15.00
CA LEU A 59 -5.94 -10.87 -16.24
C LEU A 59 -6.87 -12.09 -16.31
N LEU A 60 -7.07 -12.78 -15.20
CA LEU A 60 -7.90 -14.01 -15.13
C LEU A 60 -9.40 -13.69 -14.96
N TYR A 61 -9.73 -12.64 -14.24
CA TYR A 61 -11.09 -12.27 -13.83
C TYR A 61 -11.33 -10.77 -14.06
N PRO A 62 -11.37 -10.27 -15.30
CA PRO A 62 -11.41 -8.83 -15.63
C PRO A 62 -12.65 -8.11 -15.10
N SER A 63 -13.76 -8.83 -14.89
CA SER A 63 -15.01 -8.28 -14.34
C SER A 63 -14.96 -8.04 -12.82
N ILE A 64 -14.01 -8.64 -12.11
CA ILE A 64 -13.90 -8.48 -10.66
C ILE A 64 -13.23 -7.14 -10.36
N HIS A 65 -13.81 -6.41 -9.41
CA HIS A 65 -13.25 -5.18 -8.89
C HIS A 65 -12.34 -5.47 -7.71
N PHE A 66 -11.10 -4.99 -7.75
CA PHE A 66 -10.15 -5.11 -6.64
C PHE A 66 -10.06 -3.78 -5.91
N LEU A 67 -10.53 -3.74 -4.67
CA LEU A 67 -10.47 -2.59 -3.79
C LEU A 67 -9.34 -2.82 -2.78
N MET A 68 -8.26 -2.05 -2.91
CA MET A 68 -7.13 -2.15 -1.98
C MET A 68 -7.54 -1.68 -0.59
N LEU A 69 -7.22 -2.45 0.43
CA LEU A 69 -7.50 -2.13 1.83
C LEU A 69 -6.23 -2.32 2.66
N THR A 70 -5.56 -1.23 3.00
CA THR A 70 -4.21 -1.29 3.56
C THR A 70 -3.98 -0.28 4.66
N VAL A 71 -2.93 -0.48 5.45
CA VAL A 71 -2.42 0.50 6.42
C VAL A 71 -1.43 1.49 5.78
N PHE A 72 -1.12 1.32 4.49
CA PHE A 72 -0.08 2.08 3.81
C PHE A 72 -0.64 3.20 2.95
N ASP A 73 -0.01 4.35 3.07
CA ASP A 73 -0.23 5.54 2.25
C ASP A 73 1.01 5.90 1.39
N ASP A 74 1.89 4.92 1.17
CA ASP A 74 3.11 5.05 0.38
C ASP A 74 2.76 5.29 -1.10
N GLU A 75 3.29 6.38 -1.68
CA GLU A 75 3.01 6.81 -3.04
C GLU A 75 3.38 5.75 -4.08
N ASP A 76 4.52 5.09 -3.91
CA ASP A 76 4.96 4.06 -4.84
C ASP A 76 3.97 2.88 -4.87
N LYS A 77 3.47 2.46 -3.72
CA LYS A 77 2.49 1.37 -3.61
C LYS A 77 1.11 1.75 -4.15
N ILE A 78 0.68 3.01 -3.95
CA ILE A 78 -0.56 3.51 -4.55
C ILE A 78 -0.45 3.45 -6.06
N PHE A 79 0.66 3.94 -6.62
CA PHE A 79 0.91 3.94 -8.06
C PHE A 79 0.98 2.54 -8.65
N GLU A 80 1.71 1.63 -8.00
CA GLU A 80 1.80 0.23 -8.42
C GLU A 80 0.43 -0.47 -8.39
N ALA A 81 -0.38 -0.24 -7.36
CA ALA A 81 -1.72 -0.80 -7.25
C ALA A 81 -2.65 -0.28 -8.37
N ILE A 82 -2.62 1.02 -8.68
CA ILE A 82 -3.38 1.60 -9.79
C ILE A 82 -2.94 0.99 -11.12
N LYS A 83 -1.63 0.86 -11.36
CA LYS A 83 -1.09 0.22 -12.58
C LYS A 83 -1.43 -1.25 -12.69
N ALA A 84 -1.52 -1.96 -11.57
CA ALA A 84 -1.96 -3.35 -11.52
C ALA A 84 -3.45 -3.52 -11.85
N GLY A 85 -4.24 -2.44 -11.88
CA GLY A 85 -5.65 -2.44 -12.20
C GLY A 85 -6.58 -2.43 -10.98
N ALA A 86 -6.11 -1.95 -9.83
CA ALA A 86 -6.97 -1.74 -8.68
C ALA A 86 -8.10 -0.76 -9.02
N SER A 87 -9.32 -1.10 -8.60
CA SER A 87 -10.52 -0.30 -8.84
C SER A 87 -10.75 0.78 -7.78
N GLY A 88 -10.00 0.74 -6.68
CA GLY A 88 -10.05 1.73 -5.61
C GLY A 88 -9.01 1.44 -4.53
N TYR A 89 -8.86 2.38 -3.57
CA TYR A 89 -7.83 2.29 -2.56
C TYR A 89 -8.28 2.94 -1.26
N LEU A 90 -8.44 2.14 -0.21
CA LEU A 90 -8.90 2.57 1.11
C LEU A 90 -7.87 2.25 2.19
N LEU A 91 -7.90 3.02 3.26
CA LEU A 91 -7.12 2.73 4.46
C LEU A 91 -7.87 1.74 5.37
N LYS A 92 -7.14 0.88 6.09
CA LYS A 92 -7.72 -0.14 7.00
C LYS A 92 -8.39 0.44 8.25
N ASP A 93 -8.16 1.69 8.57
CA ASP A 93 -8.80 2.42 9.68
C ASP A 93 -10.19 2.97 9.33
N GLU A 94 -10.60 2.85 8.05
CA GLU A 94 -11.95 3.19 7.63
C GLU A 94 -13.01 2.35 8.35
N LYS A 95 -14.13 2.98 8.66
CA LYS A 95 -15.27 2.27 9.27
C LYS A 95 -15.88 1.29 8.28
N VAL A 96 -16.34 0.14 8.78
CA VAL A 96 -16.98 -0.89 7.93
C VAL A 96 -18.11 -0.32 7.07
N ALA A 97 -18.94 0.55 7.63
CA ALA A 97 -20.01 1.22 6.88
C ALA A 97 -19.48 2.02 5.69
N ALA A 98 -18.39 2.77 5.87
CA ALA A 98 -17.77 3.53 4.78
C ALA A 98 -17.19 2.59 3.70
N ILE A 99 -16.61 1.45 4.08
CA ILE A 99 -16.14 0.45 3.12
C ILE A 99 -17.31 -0.13 2.31
N ILE A 100 -18.45 -0.43 2.95
CA ILE A 100 -19.67 -0.91 2.28
C ILE A 100 -20.20 0.14 1.31
N ASP A 101 -20.24 1.41 1.70
CA ASP A 101 -20.64 2.51 0.81
C ASP A 101 -19.70 2.64 -0.39
N CYS A 102 -18.39 2.46 -0.19
CA CYS A 102 -17.42 2.43 -1.28
C CYS A 102 -17.64 1.25 -2.24
N ILE A 103 -17.96 0.05 -1.71
CA ILE A 103 -18.32 -1.11 -2.53
C ILE A 103 -19.57 -0.83 -3.37
N ARG A 104 -20.59 -0.22 -2.77
CA ARG A 104 -21.82 0.17 -3.48
C ARG A 104 -21.52 1.17 -4.60
N GLN A 105 -20.79 2.24 -4.31
CA GLN A 105 -20.38 3.24 -5.30
C GLN A 105 -19.59 2.62 -6.47
N LEU A 106 -18.72 1.66 -6.17
CA LEU A 106 -17.92 0.96 -7.16
C LEU A 106 -18.80 0.14 -8.13
N ILE A 107 -19.80 -0.58 -7.59
CA ILE A 107 -20.68 -1.47 -8.37
C ILE A 107 -21.74 -0.65 -9.14
N GLU A 108 -22.41 0.28 -8.47
CA GLU A 108 -23.56 0.98 -9.01
C GLU A 108 -23.17 2.15 -9.93
N LEU A 109 -22.10 2.85 -9.60
CA LEU A 109 -21.69 4.09 -10.29
C LEU A 109 -20.44 3.93 -11.14
N GLY A 110 -19.75 2.79 -11.08
CA GLY A 110 -18.47 2.58 -11.76
C GLY A 110 -17.36 3.51 -11.23
N GLY A 111 -17.51 4.00 -9.98
CA GLY A 111 -16.57 4.92 -9.36
C GLY A 111 -15.22 4.27 -9.05
N ALA A 112 -14.25 5.09 -8.64
CA ALA A 112 -12.97 4.64 -8.12
C ALA A 112 -12.82 5.15 -6.67
N PRO A 113 -13.45 4.48 -5.68
CA PRO A 113 -13.45 4.96 -4.32
C PRO A 113 -12.03 5.00 -3.75
N MET A 114 -11.70 6.14 -3.16
CA MET A 114 -10.41 6.35 -2.50
C MET A 114 -10.63 7.11 -1.20
N SER A 115 -9.92 6.74 -0.14
CA SER A 115 -9.85 7.59 1.05
C SER A 115 -9.33 8.99 0.66
N PRO A 116 -9.82 10.09 1.26
CA PRO A 116 -9.49 11.45 0.83
C PRO A 116 -7.99 11.73 0.73
N HIS A 117 -7.21 11.18 1.66
CA HIS A 117 -5.75 11.28 1.66
C HIS A 117 -5.12 10.57 0.45
N ILE A 118 -5.61 9.38 0.11
CA ILE A 118 -5.15 8.61 -1.05
C ILE A 118 -5.49 9.32 -2.36
N ALA A 119 -6.72 9.83 -2.47
CA ALA A 119 -7.16 10.59 -3.64
C ALA A 119 -6.27 11.83 -3.89
N ARG A 120 -5.91 12.55 -2.82
CA ARG A 120 -4.99 13.70 -2.91
C ARG A 120 -3.63 13.29 -3.43
N ARG A 121 -3.04 12.21 -2.91
CA ARG A 121 -1.75 11.69 -3.37
C ARG A 121 -1.80 11.23 -4.82
N ALA A 122 -2.84 10.51 -5.22
CA ALA A 122 -3.03 10.10 -6.61
C ALA A 122 -3.09 11.30 -7.57
N LEU A 123 -3.79 12.38 -7.18
CA LEU A 123 -3.84 13.63 -7.95
C LEU A 123 -2.47 14.33 -7.99
N ASP A 124 -1.74 14.39 -6.89
CA ASP A 124 -0.41 14.99 -6.85
C ASP A 124 0.57 14.26 -7.78
N MET A 125 0.47 12.92 -7.87
CA MET A 125 1.21 12.10 -8.84
C MET A 125 0.85 12.47 -10.29
N LEU A 126 -0.43 12.62 -10.61
CA LEU A 126 -0.88 12.99 -11.96
C LEU A 126 -0.40 14.39 -12.39
N ILE A 127 -0.33 15.33 -11.45
CA ILE A 127 0.11 16.71 -11.72
C ILE A 127 1.64 16.80 -11.78
N GLY A 128 2.36 15.70 -11.50
CA GLY A 128 3.82 15.68 -11.45
C GLY A 128 4.40 16.40 -10.22
N LYS A 129 3.57 16.74 -9.22
CA LYS A 129 4.04 17.35 -7.97
C LYS A 129 4.79 16.36 -7.06
N SER A 130 4.50 15.07 -7.22
CA SER A 130 5.24 13.98 -6.54
C SER A 130 6.45 13.52 -7.34
N LEU A 131 6.53 13.91 -8.61
CA LEU A 131 7.63 13.61 -9.51
C LEU A 131 8.56 14.84 -9.62
N THR A 132 9.06 15.35 -8.50
CA THR A 132 10.35 16.03 -8.56
C THR A 132 11.39 14.97 -8.89
N THR A 133 11.46 14.73 -10.22
CA THR A 133 12.64 14.30 -10.94
C THR A 133 13.41 13.08 -10.41
N LYS A 134 13.16 11.96 -11.08
CA LYS A 134 14.31 11.44 -11.84
C LYS A 134 13.79 10.71 -13.07
N LYS A 135 14.13 11.23 -14.27
CA LYS A 135 14.22 10.43 -15.48
C LYS A 135 14.86 9.09 -15.12
N VAL A 136 14.06 8.02 -15.13
CA VAL A 136 14.61 6.67 -15.08
C VAL A 136 15.22 6.41 -16.45
N THR A 137 16.50 6.76 -16.57
CA THR A 137 17.34 6.13 -17.58
C THR A 137 17.49 4.67 -17.19
N LEU A 138 17.28 3.76 -18.14
CA LEU A 138 17.30 2.29 -18.04
C LEU A 138 18.67 1.70 -17.61
N ALA A 139 19.39 2.35 -16.70
CA ALA A 139 20.76 2.01 -16.33
C ALA A 139 21.03 1.76 -14.84
N ASP A 140 20.00 1.76 -13.95
CA ASP A 140 20.28 1.61 -12.50
C ASP A 140 19.57 0.40 -11.86
N LYS A 141 20.06 -0.80 -12.20
CA LYS A 141 19.70 -2.05 -11.49
C LYS A 141 20.40 -2.21 -10.12
N ASN A 142 21.07 -1.19 -9.61
CA ASN A 142 21.78 -1.21 -8.32
C ASN A 142 21.61 0.11 -7.57
N ASN A 143 20.39 0.45 -7.12
CA ASN A 143 20.22 1.70 -6.41
C ASN A 143 19.86 1.49 -4.93
N HIS A 144 20.86 1.46 -4.06
CA HIS A 144 20.83 1.53 -2.60
C HIS A 144 20.50 2.95 -2.09
N ARG A 145 19.80 3.79 -2.88
CA ARG A 145 19.49 5.16 -2.49
C ARG A 145 18.23 5.22 -1.65
N LEU A 146 18.32 5.92 -0.52
CA LEU A 146 17.18 6.27 0.31
C LEU A 146 16.25 7.21 -0.46
N SER A 147 14.93 7.05 -0.29
CA SER A 147 13.95 8.04 -0.75
C SER A 147 14.10 9.35 0.05
N GLU A 148 13.55 10.44 -0.45
CA GLU A 148 13.57 11.72 0.28
C GLU A 148 12.97 11.57 1.68
N ARG A 149 11.88 10.84 1.78
CA ARG A 149 11.21 10.59 3.06
C ARG A 149 12.03 9.74 4.02
N GLU A 150 12.72 8.71 3.50
CA GLU A 150 13.66 7.92 4.29
C GLU A 150 14.87 8.76 4.74
N THR A 151 15.32 9.68 3.88
CA THR A 151 16.39 10.61 4.23
C THR A 151 16.00 11.59 5.34
N GLU A 152 14.77 12.14 5.28
CA GLU A 152 14.22 12.98 6.36
C GLU A 152 14.10 12.22 7.68
N VAL A 153 13.55 10.99 7.64
CA VAL A 153 13.43 10.13 8.81
C VAL A 153 14.82 9.78 9.37
N LEU A 154 15.78 9.46 8.50
CA LEU A 154 17.15 9.15 8.90
C LEU A 154 17.83 10.36 9.53
N LYS A 155 17.67 11.56 8.96
CA LYS A 155 18.24 12.81 9.47
C LYS A 155 17.75 13.09 10.88
N LEU A 156 16.44 13.08 11.12
CA LEU A 156 15.89 13.27 12.46
C LEU A 156 16.33 12.18 13.45
N THR A 157 16.51 10.94 12.95
CA THR A 157 17.02 9.82 13.76
C THR A 157 18.48 10.04 14.17
N VAL A 158 19.30 10.60 13.28
CA VAL A 158 20.69 10.99 13.56
C VAL A 158 20.77 12.16 14.53
N ASP A 159 19.85 13.14 14.38
CA ASP A 159 19.70 14.28 15.29
C ASP A 159 19.23 13.87 16.72
N GLY A 160 18.99 12.56 16.93
CA GLY A 160 18.70 12.01 18.25
C GLY A 160 17.21 11.87 18.58
N TYR A 161 16.30 12.25 17.69
CA TYR A 161 14.87 12.14 17.93
C TYR A 161 14.43 10.67 18.05
N ASP A 162 13.48 10.42 18.93
CA ASP A 162 12.81 9.12 19.03
C ASP A 162 11.68 9.00 17.98
N TYR A 163 11.11 7.81 17.84
CA TYR A 163 10.09 7.55 16.81
C TYR A 163 8.81 8.39 16.98
N LYS A 164 8.48 8.80 18.23
CA LYS A 164 7.32 9.66 18.48
C LYS A 164 7.58 11.08 18.02
N ALA A 165 8.73 11.64 18.40
CA ALA A 165 9.14 12.98 17.98
C ALA A 165 9.34 13.10 16.46
N VAL A 166 9.88 12.03 15.81
CA VAL A 166 9.95 11.97 14.34
C VAL A 166 8.56 11.96 13.73
N ALA A 167 7.64 11.17 14.27
CA ALA A 167 6.26 11.08 13.79
C ALA A 167 5.54 12.44 13.87
N GLU A 168 5.67 13.14 15.00
CA GLU A 168 5.10 14.48 15.20
C GLU A 168 5.68 15.50 14.22
N LYS A 169 7.02 15.54 14.08
CA LYS A 169 7.71 16.50 13.18
C LYS A 169 7.36 16.30 11.71
N LEU A 170 7.13 15.06 11.31
CA LEU A 170 6.87 14.71 9.92
C LEU A 170 5.38 14.49 9.62
N PHE A 171 4.49 14.71 10.60
CA PHE A 171 3.05 14.47 10.49
C PHE A 171 2.72 13.04 10.04
N LEU A 172 3.43 12.05 10.64
CA LEU A 172 3.26 10.62 10.38
C LEU A 172 2.77 9.88 11.61
N SER A 173 2.28 8.64 11.41
CA SER A 173 2.10 7.72 12.54
C SER A 173 3.45 7.16 13.02
N VAL A 174 3.55 6.81 14.30
CA VAL A 174 4.74 6.12 14.85
C VAL A 174 5.00 4.80 14.11
N HIS A 175 3.93 4.13 13.66
CA HIS A 175 4.03 2.90 12.88
C HIS A 175 4.68 3.14 11.52
N THR A 176 4.28 4.21 10.82
CA THR A 176 4.88 4.62 9.53
C THR A 176 6.36 4.95 9.69
N VAL A 177 6.73 5.65 10.76
CA VAL A 177 8.15 5.95 11.05
C VAL A 177 8.95 4.67 11.26
N ARG A 178 8.43 3.71 12.04
CA ARG A 178 9.10 2.40 12.24
C ARG A 178 9.31 1.66 10.93
N LYS A 179 8.35 1.74 10.00
CA LYS A 179 8.47 1.11 8.68
C LYS A 179 9.56 1.78 7.84
N HIS A 180 9.60 3.11 7.79
CA HIS A 180 10.68 3.82 7.11
C HIS A 180 12.05 3.42 7.68
N ILE A 181 12.18 3.29 9.00
CA ILE A 181 13.41 2.83 9.64
C ILE A 181 13.78 1.41 9.22
N ALA A 182 12.82 0.49 9.14
CA ALA A 182 13.07 -0.88 8.66
C ALA A 182 13.56 -0.89 7.21
N ASN A 183 12.92 -0.12 6.32
CA ASN A 183 13.32 0.03 4.92
C ASN A 183 14.73 0.66 4.80
N ILE A 184 15.02 1.68 5.61
CA ILE A 184 16.36 2.29 5.68
C ILE A 184 17.41 1.25 6.08
N TYR A 185 17.14 0.43 7.10
CA TYR A 185 18.07 -0.61 7.54
C TYR A 185 18.31 -1.64 6.43
N GLN A 186 17.27 -2.04 5.73
CA GLN A 186 17.38 -2.96 4.60
C GLN A 186 18.22 -2.35 3.46
N LYS A 187 17.95 -1.11 3.06
CA LYS A 187 18.67 -0.42 1.99
C LYS A 187 20.13 -0.12 2.32
N LEU A 188 20.41 0.18 3.58
CA LEU A 188 21.79 0.41 4.07
C LEU A 188 22.52 -0.86 4.47
N HIS A 189 21.88 -2.03 4.40
CA HIS A 189 22.41 -3.33 4.86
C HIS A 189 22.91 -3.30 6.30
N VAL A 190 22.12 -2.69 7.20
CA VAL A 190 22.41 -2.60 8.63
C VAL A 190 21.32 -3.23 9.49
N THR A 191 21.65 -3.60 10.72
CA THR A 191 20.71 -4.26 11.64
C THR A 191 20.41 -3.42 12.89
N SER A 192 21.00 -2.22 13.01
CA SER A 192 20.82 -1.38 14.20
C SER A 192 20.85 0.12 13.89
N LYS A 193 20.20 0.92 14.77
CA LYS A 193 20.23 2.37 14.72
C LYS A 193 21.66 2.92 14.71
N ALA A 194 22.55 2.39 15.54
CA ALA A 194 23.93 2.84 15.62
C ALA A 194 24.71 2.61 14.32
N GLN A 195 24.49 1.47 13.64
CA GLN A 195 25.08 1.20 12.34
C GLN A 195 24.52 2.12 11.25
N ALA A 196 23.21 2.38 11.24
CA ALA A 196 22.59 3.30 10.30
C ALA A 196 23.16 4.72 10.43
N ILE A 197 23.27 5.23 11.66
CA ILE A 197 23.88 6.53 11.96
C ILE A 197 25.32 6.59 11.45
N LYS A 198 26.13 5.58 11.75
CA LYS A 198 27.54 5.52 11.32
C LYS A 198 27.69 5.56 9.79
N ILE A 199 26.85 4.82 9.07
CA ILE A 199 26.87 4.81 7.59
C ILE A 199 26.38 6.14 7.03
N ALA A 200 25.28 6.71 7.59
CA ALA A 200 24.75 7.98 7.16
C ALA A 200 25.79 9.11 7.25
N THR A 201 26.52 9.19 8.37
CA THR A 201 27.58 10.19 8.57
C THR A 201 28.80 9.93 7.69
N LYS A 202 29.22 8.65 7.54
CA LYS A 202 30.40 8.30 6.74
C LYS A 202 30.22 8.58 5.24
N ASN A 203 29.00 8.38 4.73
CA ASN A 203 28.69 8.48 3.29
C ASN A 203 28.02 9.81 2.90
N ASN A 204 27.99 10.80 3.79
CA ASN A 204 27.33 12.10 3.58
C ASN A 204 25.90 11.94 3.00
N LEU A 205 25.11 11.03 3.58
CA LEU A 205 23.73 10.80 3.14
C LEU A 205 22.74 11.82 3.72
N ILE A 206 23.21 12.63 4.66
CA ILE A 206 22.42 13.62 5.40
C ILE A 206 23.28 14.87 5.65
#